data_e9d71dce25c9078177f5c0ec0b4c7906
#
_entry.id   e9d71dce25c9078177f5c0ec0b4c7906
#
_cell.length_a   1.000
_cell.length_b   1.000
_cell.length_c   1.000
_cell.angle_alpha   90.00
_cell.angle_beta   90.00
_cell.angle_gamma   90.00
#
_symmetry.space_group_name_H-M   'P 1'
#
loop_
_entity.id
_entity.type
_entity.pdbx_description
1 polymer ?
#
loop_
_entity_poly.entity_id
_entity_poly.type
_entity_poly.pdbx_seq_one_letter_code
_entity_poly.pdbx_strand_id
1 'polypeptide(L)'
;MIDYLSYTYSPREYGYTWLKGFCMGAVLLYLFYDNVLIGIIGGVFAGILYAVSHKKYLISMRKWELNMEFKEGIAGISTALRAGYSIENAFTEAEKDLRILYNGQSYIEKEFAYIEKQLALNRTVEELLHELAIRSGIEDIESFAGVFITAKRTGGDMVAIIQSTVKNINEKLEVKREIQTMVTAKKLEGKIMNLIPPLMIAYLRISSPGFLDPLYHNLTGMLIMSAMLGIYVLAYQIGKQILDMEV
;
A
#
# COMPACT_ATOMS: atom_id res chain seq x y z
N MET A 1 19.08 -5.14 -6.47
CA MET A 1 17.76 -5.18 -7.10
C MET A 1 16.69 -5.18 -6.03
N ILE A 2 15.61 -4.42 -6.23
CA ILE A 2 14.53 -4.33 -5.25
C ILE A 2 13.51 -5.42 -5.57
N ASP A 3 13.14 -6.20 -4.55
CA ASP A 3 12.00 -7.11 -4.61
C ASP A 3 10.76 -6.36 -4.05
N TYR A 4 9.75 -6.18 -4.88
CA TYR A 4 8.53 -5.46 -4.52
C TYR A 4 7.46 -6.37 -3.91
N LEU A 5 7.67 -7.69 -3.95
CA LEU A 5 6.76 -8.67 -3.34
C LEU A 5 7.03 -8.86 -1.85
N SER A 6 8.23 -8.51 -1.40
CA SER A 6 8.63 -8.65 0.00
C SER A 6 9.06 -7.31 0.61
N TYR A 7 8.78 -7.12 1.88
CA TYR A 7 9.26 -6.00 2.68
C TYR A 7 9.98 -6.53 3.91
N THR A 8 11.23 -6.13 4.08
CA THR A 8 12.01 -6.41 5.29
C THR A 8 12.02 -5.17 6.16
N TYR A 9 11.45 -5.28 7.35
CA TYR A 9 11.52 -4.18 8.33
C TYR A 9 12.95 -3.94 8.79
N SER A 10 13.34 -2.67 8.91
CA SER A 10 14.44 -2.32 9.78
C SER A 10 14.06 -2.61 11.25
N PRO A 11 14.99 -3.06 12.11
CA PRO A 11 14.70 -3.34 13.53
C PRO A 11 14.02 -2.15 14.25
N ARG A 12 14.41 -0.93 13.89
CA ARG A 12 13.81 0.31 14.45
C ARG A 12 12.39 0.53 13.98
N GLU A 13 12.10 0.30 12.70
CA GLU A 13 10.75 0.43 12.12
C GLU A 13 9.80 -0.60 12.70
N TYR A 14 10.27 -1.86 12.86
CA TYR A 14 9.48 -2.91 13.49
C TYR A 14 9.12 -2.54 14.94
N GLY A 15 10.11 -2.10 15.73
CA GLY A 15 9.89 -1.67 17.10
C GLY A 15 8.88 -0.53 17.23
N TYR A 16 8.98 0.48 16.36
CA TYR A 16 8.05 1.62 16.36
C TYR A 16 6.63 1.22 15.94
N THR A 17 6.51 0.38 14.92
CA THR A 17 5.21 -0.12 14.44
C THR A 17 4.54 -1.01 15.48
N TRP A 18 5.32 -1.92 16.10
CA TRP A 18 4.84 -2.76 17.19
C TRP A 18 4.40 -1.93 18.41
N LEU A 19 5.19 -0.93 18.82
CA LEU A 19 4.87 -0.06 19.94
C LEU A 19 3.56 0.71 19.72
N LYS A 20 3.31 1.21 18.51
CA LYS A 20 2.04 1.85 18.16
C LYS A 20 0.85 0.90 18.35
N GLY A 21 0.96 -0.32 17.81
CA GLY A 21 -0.08 -1.34 17.95
C GLY A 21 -0.28 -1.75 19.42
N PHE A 22 0.81 -1.90 20.17
CA PHE A 22 0.79 -2.17 21.60
C PHE A 22 0.04 -1.08 22.38
N CYS A 23 0.42 0.19 22.22
CA CYS A 23 -0.23 1.28 22.93
C CYS A 23 -1.73 1.36 22.62
N MET A 24 -2.11 1.24 21.34
CA MET A 24 -3.50 1.30 20.93
C MET A 24 -4.32 0.13 21.52
N GLY A 25 -3.79 -1.10 21.45
CA GLY A 25 -4.45 -2.28 22.01
C GLY A 25 -4.51 -2.25 23.54
N ALA A 26 -3.42 -1.85 24.20
CA ALA A 26 -3.35 -1.75 25.66
C ALA A 26 -4.35 -0.73 26.22
N VAL A 27 -4.43 0.46 25.62
CA VAL A 27 -5.41 1.49 26.03
C VAL A 27 -6.83 1.01 25.82
N LEU A 28 -7.13 0.41 24.66
CA LEU A 28 -8.47 -0.09 24.36
C LEU A 28 -8.91 -1.18 25.37
N LEU A 29 -8.08 -2.16 25.63
CA LEU A 29 -8.40 -3.24 26.57
C LEU A 29 -8.44 -2.77 28.03
N TYR A 30 -7.58 -1.81 28.39
CA TYR A 30 -7.65 -1.18 29.71
C TYR A 30 -8.97 -0.44 29.92
N LEU A 31 -9.48 0.25 28.89
CA LEU A 31 -10.79 0.91 28.96
C LEU A 31 -11.95 -0.07 29.12
N PHE A 32 -11.87 -1.27 28.48
CA PHE A 32 -12.92 -2.26 28.53
C PHE A 32 -12.93 -3.13 29.81
N TYR A 33 -11.77 -3.39 30.41
CA TYR A 33 -11.67 -4.33 31.53
C TYR A 33 -11.20 -3.72 32.86
N ASP A 34 -10.80 -2.45 32.87
CA ASP A 34 -10.20 -1.79 34.04
C ASP A 34 -9.07 -2.59 34.70
N ASN A 35 -8.36 -3.37 33.91
CA ASN A 35 -7.30 -4.25 34.40
C ASN A 35 -6.02 -4.06 33.59
N VAL A 36 -4.97 -3.59 34.27
CA VAL A 36 -3.66 -3.30 33.66
C VAL A 36 -3.02 -4.55 33.05
N LEU A 37 -3.17 -5.72 33.70
CA LEU A 37 -2.60 -6.97 33.19
C LEU A 37 -3.24 -7.41 31.88
N ILE A 38 -4.59 -7.31 31.78
CA ILE A 38 -5.32 -7.62 30.55
C ILE A 38 -4.90 -6.62 29.45
N GLY A 39 -4.75 -5.34 29.80
CA GLY A 39 -4.28 -4.31 28.89
C GLY A 39 -2.89 -4.63 28.33
N ILE A 40 -1.92 -5.01 29.17
CA ILE A 40 -0.56 -5.33 28.76
C ILE A 40 -0.55 -6.58 27.88
N ILE A 41 -1.17 -7.69 28.29
CA ILE A 41 -1.18 -8.95 27.55
C ILE A 41 -1.84 -8.75 26.17
N GLY A 42 -3.00 -8.13 26.16
CA GLY A 42 -3.71 -7.87 24.91
C GLY A 42 -3.02 -6.84 24.03
N GLY A 43 -2.35 -5.86 24.63
CA GLY A 43 -1.51 -4.90 23.89
C GLY A 43 -0.36 -5.57 23.17
N VAL A 44 0.32 -6.56 23.80
CA VAL A 44 1.38 -7.35 23.15
C VAL A 44 0.81 -8.06 21.91
N PHE A 45 -0.33 -8.72 22.06
CA PHE A 45 -0.99 -9.43 20.95
C PHE A 45 -1.43 -8.47 19.83
N ALA A 46 -2.05 -7.34 20.19
CA ALA A 46 -2.45 -6.30 19.24
C ALA A 46 -1.25 -5.70 18.51
N GLY A 47 -0.11 -5.50 19.17
CA GLY A 47 1.13 -5.03 18.56
C GLY A 47 1.64 -5.96 17.48
N ILE A 48 1.63 -7.27 17.71
CA ILE A 48 2.04 -8.28 16.72
C ILE A 48 1.11 -8.26 15.50
N LEU A 49 -0.22 -8.30 15.74
CA LEU A 49 -1.21 -8.25 14.65
C LEU A 49 -1.11 -6.98 13.83
N TYR A 50 -0.89 -5.84 14.49
CA TYR A 50 -0.72 -4.56 13.82
C TYR A 50 0.54 -4.54 12.95
N ALA A 51 1.68 -5.03 13.44
CA ALA A 51 2.93 -5.09 12.68
C ALA A 51 2.80 -5.95 11.41
N VAL A 52 2.13 -7.11 11.52
CA VAL A 52 1.87 -8.00 10.36
C VAL A 52 0.95 -7.33 9.33
N SER A 53 -0.12 -6.68 9.78
CA SER A 53 -1.07 -5.99 8.89
C SER A 53 -0.42 -4.78 8.22
N HIS A 54 0.41 -4.03 8.95
CA HIS A 54 1.11 -2.86 8.42
C HIS A 54 2.14 -3.21 7.36
N LYS A 55 2.76 -4.41 7.45
CA LYS A 55 3.67 -4.91 6.40
C LYS A 55 2.99 -5.01 5.04
N LYS A 56 1.78 -5.57 5.01
CA LYS A 56 0.97 -5.68 3.77
C LYS A 56 0.66 -4.30 3.19
N TYR A 57 0.32 -3.35 4.04
CA TYR A 57 0.06 -1.97 3.64
C TYR A 57 1.30 -1.31 3.00
N LEU A 58 2.49 -1.49 3.60
CA LEU A 58 3.73 -0.92 3.04
C LEU A 58 4.11 -1.54 1.68
N ILE A 59 3.87 -2.84 1.49
CA ILE A 59 4.05 -3.50 0.18
C ILE A 59 3.09 -2.89 -0.85
N SER A 60 1.82 -2.75 -0.51
CA SER A 60 0.81 -2.15 -1.40
C SER A 60 1.15 -0.71 -1.76
N MET A 61 1.57 0.11 -0.79
CA MET A 61 2.00 1.50 -1.02
C MET A 61 3.20 1.57 -1.97
N ARG A 62 4.22 0.72 -1.76
CA ARG A 62 5.40 0.67 -2.63
C ARG A 62 5.05 0.27 -4.07
N LYS A 63 4.14 -0.72 -4.23
CA LYS A 63 3.65 -1.12 -5.55
C LYS A 63 2.85 -0.01 -6.23
N TRP A 64 2.00 0.67 -5.47
CA TRP A 64 1.24 1.80 -5.97
C TRP A 64 2.15 2.93 -6.44
N GLU A 65 3.16 3.29 -5.65
CA GLU A 65 4.15 4.33 -5.98
C GLU A 65 4.92 3.96 -7.24
N LEU A 66 5.47 2.73 -7.31
CA LEU A 66 6.13 2.24 -8.52
C LEU A 66 5.22 2.29 -9.76
N ASN A 67 3.94 1.92 -9.62
CA ASN A 67 3.00 1.93 -10.75
C ASN A 67 2.72 3.35 -11.24
N MET A 68 2.61 4.31 -10.32
CA MET A 68 2.45 5.71 -10.65
C MET A 68 3.67 6.29 -11.36
N GLU A 69 4.87 5.95 -10.88
CA GLU A 69 6.13 6.37 -11.48
C GLU A 69 6.39 5.67 -12.83
N PHE A 70 5.99 4.41 -12.96
CA PHE A 70 6.09 3.63 -14.22
C PHE A 70 5.36 4.31 -15.38
N LYS A 71 4.20 4.90 -15.09
CA LYS A 71 3.45 5.69 -16.06
C LYS A 71 4.31 6.80 -16.70
N GLU A 72 5.07 7.52 -15.88
CA GLU A 72 5.94 8.60 -16.39
C GLU A 72 7.09 8.00 -17.23
N GLY A 73 7.66 6.87 -16.79
CA GLY A 73 8.71 6.18 -17.53
C GLY A 73 8.26 5.73 -18.94
N ILE A 74 7.10 5.09 -19.06
CA ILE A 74 6.60 4.65 -20.37
C ILE A 74 6.14 5.83 -21.25
N ALA A 75 5.70 6.94 -20.66
CA ALA A 75 5.41 8.17 -21.40
C ALA A 75 6.70 8.77 -22.00
N GLY A 76 7.80 8.76 -21.25
CA GLY A 76 9.14 9.13 -21.74
C GLY A 76 9.58 8.26 -22.91
N ILE A 77 9.47 6.92 -22.77
CA ILE A 77 9.77 5.97 -23.88
C ILE A 77 8.93 6.31 -25.11
N SER A 78 7.62 6.51 -24.95
CA SER A 78 6.71 6.85 -26.05
C SER A 78 7.15 8.13 -26.77
N THR A 79 7.58 9.14 -26.02
CA THR A 79 8.05 10.42 -26.56
C THR A 79 9.35 10.27 -27.34
N ALA A 80 10.31 9.51 -26.80
CA ALA A 80 11.58 9.23 -27.47
C ALA A 80 11.39 8.43 -28.76
N LEU A 81 10.52 7.42 -28.75
CA LEU A 81 10.19 6.65 -29.94
C LEU A 81 9.55 7.50 -31.04
N ARG A 82 8.69 8.46 -30.69
CA ARG A 82 8.13 9.44 -31.64
C ARG A 82 9.17 10.36 -32.21
N ALA A 83 10.21 10.68 -31.46
CA ALA A 83 11.34 11.46 -31.94
C ALA A 83 12.29 10.64 -32.85
N GLY A 84 12.01 9.34 -33.06
CA GLY A 84 12.77 8.48 -33.95
C GLY A 84 13.94 7.74 -33.31
N TYR A 85 14.03 7.73 -31.97
CA TYR A 85 15.04 6.93 -31.30
C TYR A 85 14.76 5.44 -31.44
N SER A 86 15.82 4.62 -31.43
CA SER A 86 15.67 3.17 -31.29
C SER A 86 15.08 2.82 -29.92
N ILE A 87 14.53 1.63 -29.80
CA ILE A 87 13.90 1.16 -28.54
C ILE A 87 14.87 1.26 -27.36
N GLU A 88 16.11 0.79 -27.55
CA GLU A 88 17.17 0.80 -26.55
C GLU A 88 17.51 2.25 -26.13
N ASN A 89 17.67 3.14 -27.12
CA ASN A 89 17.94 4.55 -26.86
C ASN A 89 16.75 5.27 -26.22
N ALA A 90 15.51 4.86 -26.51
CA ALA A 90 14.33 5.41 -25.89
C ALA A 90 14.28 5.14 -24.37
N PHE A 91 14.77 3.99 -23.92
CA PHE A 91 14.92 3.70 -22.48
C PHE A 91 15.98 4.57 -21.82
N THR A 92 17.11 4.82 -22.51
CA THR A 92 18.17 5.70 -22.04
C THR A 92 17.69 7.17 -21.93
N GLU A 93 16.95 7.66 -22.93
CA GLU A 93 16.38 9.01 -22.86
C GLU A 93 15.31 9.13 -21.75
N ALA A 94 14.43 8.14 -21.62
CA ALA A 94 13.44 8.12 -20.55
C ALA A 94 14.09 8.06 -19.15
N GLU A 95 15.22 7.37 -18.99
CA GLU A 95 15.98 7.36 -17.73
C GLU A 95 16.52 8.76 -17.39
N LYS A 96 17.04 9.50 -18.36
CA LYS A 96 17.53 10.86 -18.15
C LYS A 96 16.41 11.80 -17.69
N ASP A 97 15.24 11.71 -18.33
CA ASP A 97 14.07 12.49 -17.95
C ASP A 97 13.60 12.17 -16.53
N LEU A 98 13.54 10.88 -16.17
CA LEU A 98 13.19 10.42 -14.82
C LEU A 98 14.19 10.90 -13.78
N ARG A 99 15.49 10.90 -14.09
CA ARG A 99 16.54 11.41 -13.21
C ARG A 99 16.37 12.90 -12.91
N ILE A 100 15.99 13.70 -13.91
CA ILE A 100 15.70 15.12 -13.73
C ILE A 100 14.45 15.31 -12.86
N LEU A 101 13.43 14.49 -13.08
CA LEU A 101 12.14 14.58 -12.39
C LEU A 101 12.22 14.17 -10.92
N TYR A 102 12.94 13.08 -10.61
CA TYR A 102 12.91 12.43 -9.29
C TYR A 102 14.20 12.55 -8.48
N ASN A 103 15.30 12.98 -9.09
CA ASN A 103 16.58 13.26 -8.44
C ASN A 103 17.11 12.09 -7.56
N GLY A 104 17.04 10.86 -8.06
CA GLY A 104 17.56 9.64 -7.39
C GLY A 104 16.62 9.02 -6.35
N GLN A 105 15.45 9.56 -6.14
CA GLN A 105 14.57 9.11 -5.03
C GLN A 105 13.50 8.10 -5.45
N SER A 106 13.16 8.00 -6.74
CA SER A 106 12.08 7.13 -7.20
C SER A 106 12.50 5.67 -7.40
N TYR A 107 11.51 4.78 -7.38
CA TYR A 107 11.73 3.36 -7.68
C TYR A 107 11.95 3.15 -9.17
N ILE A 108 11.18 3.83 -10.01
CA ILE A 108 11.27 3.67 -11.46
C ILE A 108 12.59 4.17 -12.02
N GLU A 109 13.13 5.26 -11.52
CA GLU A 109 14.45 5.75 -11.90
C GLU A 109 15.53 4.69 -11.67
N LYS A 110 15.51 4.04 -10.51
CA LYS A 110 16.45 2.95 -10.19
C LYS A 110 16.29 1.74 -11.10
N GLU A 111 15.04 1.40 -11.46
CA GLU A 111 14.77 0.30 -12.39
C GLU A 111 15.19 0.65 -13.82
N PHE A 112 14.94 1.89 -14.29
CA PHE A 112 15.36 2.32 -15.63
C PHE A 112 16.89 2.44 -15.72
N ALA A 113 17.55 2.97 -14.69
CA ALA A 113 19.01 2.98 -14.61
C ALA A 113 19.60 1.56 -14.60
N TYR A 114 18.90 0.59 -13.99
CA TYR A 114 19.29 -0.80 -14.08
C TYR A 114 19.09 -1.35 -15.50
N ILE A 115 17.96 -1.08 -16.14
CA ILE A 115 17.67 -1.48 -17.52
C ILE A 115 18.75 -0.92 -18.46
N GLU A 116 19.06 0.36 -18.38
CA GLU A 116 20.10 1.02 -19.18
C GLU A 116 21.45 0.29 -19.07
N LYS A 117 21.88 0.00 -17.83
CA LYS A 117 23.13 -0.74 -17.58
C LYS A 117 23.13 -2.15 -18.18
N GLN A 118 21.99 -2.83 -18.14
CA GLN A 118 21.86 -4.18 -18.66
C GLN A 118 21.79 -4.20 -20.21
N LEU A 119 21.19 -3.17 -20.81
CA LEU A 119 21.21 -2.97 -22.26
C LEU A 119 22.64 -2.78 -22.78
N ALA A 120 23.47 -2.03 -22.05
CA ALA A 120 24.90 -1.87 -22.36
C ALA A 120 25.69 -3.20 -22.28
N LEU A 121 25.16 -4.19 -21.57
CA LEU A 121 25.70 -5.57 -21.50
C LEU A 121 25.07 -6.51 -22.55
N ASN A 122 24.40 -5.97 -23.56
CA ASN A 122 23.72 -6.69 -24.64
C ASN A 122 22.56 -7.60 -24.18
N ARG A 123 21.94 -7.33 -23.04
CA ARG A 123 20.66 -7.96 -22.71
C ARG A 123 19.52 -7.31 -23.50
N THR A 124 18.47 -8.05 -23.77
CA THR A 124 17.33 -7.54 -24.54
C THR A 124 16.34 -6.79 -23.67
N VAL A 125 15.65 -5.80 -24.25
CA VAL A 125 14.61 -5.02 -23.56
C VAL A 125 13.49 -5.95 -23.07
N GLU A 126 13.14 -6.98 -23.87
CA GLU A 126 12.10 -7.95 -23.56
C GLU A 126 12.40 -8.72 -22.28
N GLU A 127 13.63 -9.23 -22.13
CA GLU A 127 14.06 -9.94 -20.92
C GLU A 127 13.99 -9.03 -19.69
N LEU A 128 14.42 -7.78 -19.82
CA LEU A 128 14.48 -6.83 -18.73
C LEU A 128 13.09 -6.36 -18.29
N LEU A 129 12.17 -6.13 -19.25
CA LEU A 129 10.79 -5.82 -18.95
C LEU A 129 10.05 -7.00 -18.31
N HIS A 130 10.28 -8.20 -18.79
CA HIS A 130 9.69 -9.41 -18.19
C HIS A 130 10.21 -9.63 -16.77
N GLU A 131 11.49 -9.40 -16.53
CA GLU A 131 12.09 -9.46 -15.20
C GLU A 131 11.47 -8.41 -14.25
N LEU A 132 11.28 -7.18 -14.71
CA LEU A 132 10.61 -6.12 -13.95
C LEU A 132 9.16 -6.49 -13.62
N ALA A 133 8.41 -7.04 -14.59
CA ALA A 133 7.04 -7.50 -14.41
C ALA A 133 6.93 -8.56 -13.29
N ILE A 134 7.78 -9.59 -13.32
CA ILE A 134 7.79 -10.63 -12.29
C ILE A 134 8.14 -10.08 -10.91
N ARG A 135 9.18 -9.24 -10.80
CA ARG A 135 9.64 -8.68 -9.53
C ARG A 135 8.67 -7.68 -8.91
N SER A 136 8.00 -6.90 -9.74
CA SER A 136 7.01 -5.93 -9.28
C SER A 136 5.70 -6.60 -8.89
N GLY A 137 5.26 -7.63 -9.63
CA GLY A 137 3.96 -8.24 -9.52
C GLY A 137 2.83 -7.20 -9.67
N ILE A 138 3.03 -6.23 -10.59
CA ILE A 138 2.08 -5.17 -10.92
C ILE A 138 1.47 -5.49 -12.28
N GLU A 139 0.15 -5.62 -12.33
CA GLU A 139 -0.60 -6.01 -13.53
C GLU A 139 -0.35 -5.07 -14.73
N ASP A 140 -0.22 -3.76 -14.48
CA ASP A 140 0.00 -2.78 -15.54
C ASP A 140 1.39 -2.91 -16.18
N ILE A 141 2.42 -3.24 -15.36
CA ILE A 141 3.78 -3.52 -15.85
C ILE A 141 3.83 -4.84 -16.61
N GLU A 142 3.12 -5.87 -16.11
CA GLU A 142 3.02 -7.17 -16.77
C GLU A 142 2.31 -7.05 -18.14
N SER A 143 1.19 -6.33 -18.17
CA SER A 143 0.45 -6.04 -19.39
C SER A 143 1.30 -5.30 -20.42
N PHE A 144 2.04 -4.26 -19.98
CA PHE A 144 2.94 -3.51 -20.84
C PHE A 144 4.05 -4.41 -21.39
N ALA A 145 4.70 -5.20 -20.56
CA ALA A 145 5.76 -6.13 -20.98
C ALA A 145 5.24 -7.13 -22.01
N GLY A 146 4.06 -7.73 -21.78
CA GLY A 146 3.43 -8.67 -22.69
C GLY A 146 3.11 -8.07 -24.06
N VAL A 147 2.51 -6.87 -24.07
CA VAL A 147 2.19 -6.13 -25.31
C VAL A 147 3.48 -5.75 -26.04
N PHE A 148 4.49 -5.26 -25.32
CA PHE A 148 5.78 -4.88 -25.89
C PHE A 148 6.49 -6.08 -26.57
N ILE A 149 6.60 -7.22 -25.87
CA ILE A 149 7.23 -8.44 -26.38
C ILE A 149 6.51 -8.93 -27.64
N THR A 150 5.16 -8.92 -27.60
CA THR A 150 4.35 -9.35 -28.74
C THR A 150 4.53 -8.44 -29.94
N ALA A 151 4.48 -7.11 -29.74
CA ALA A 151 4.64 -6.13 -30.79
C ALA A 151 6.01 -6.22 -31.48
N LYS A 152 7.10 -6.36 -30.70
CA LYS A 152 8.45 -6.50 -31.22
C LYS A 152 8.60 -7.78 -32.06
N ARG A 153 7.97 -8.88 -31.65
CA ARG A 153 8.03 -10.16 -32.37
C ARG A 153 7.21 -10.15 -33.66
N THR A 154 6.08 -9.47 -33.68
CA THR A 154 5.17 -9.43 -34.84
C THR A 154 5.54 -8.35 -35.87
N GLY A 155 6.50 -7.48 -35.56
CA GLY A 155 6.90 -6.37 -36.43
C GLY A 155 5.85 -5.30 -36.60
N GLY A 156 4.91 -5.18 -35.63
CA GLY A 156 3.88 -4.16 -35.61
C GLY A 156 4.44 -2.76 -35.38
N ASP A 157 3.58 -1.75 -35.57
CA ASP A 157 3.91 -0.37 -35.22
C ASP A 157 4.07 -0.22 -33.70
N MET A 158 5.32 -0.39 -33.25
CA MET A 158 5.70 -0.29 -31.83
C MET A 158 5.31 1.05 -31.22
N VAL A 159 5.41 2.14 -31.99
CA VAL A 159 5.10 3.49 -31.51
C VAL A 159 3.61 3.59 -31.20
N ALA A 160 2.75 3.18 -32.14
CA ALA A 160 1.31 3.22 -31.97
C ALA A 160 0.84 2.30 -30.82
N ILE A 161 1.43 1.12 -30.70
CA ILE A 161 1.11 0.14 -29.65
C ILE A 161 1.49 0.67 -28.27
N ILE A 162 2.70 1.20 -28.10
CA ILE A 162 3.15 1.77 -26.83
C ILE A 162 2.29 2.96 -26.46
N GLN A 163 1.96 3.86 -27.40
CA GLN A 163 1.08 5.00 -27.15
C GLN A 163 -0.32 4.59 -26.67
N SER A 164 -0.91 3.61 -27.34
CA SER A 164 -2.22 3.08 -26.94
C SER A 164 -2.16 2.48 -25.53
N THR A 165 -1.09 1.73 -25.22
CA THR A 165 -0.91 1.14 -23.88
C THR A 165 -0.71 2.21 -22.82
N VAL A 166 0.11 3.24 -23.08
CA VAL A 166 0.28 4.40 -22.19
C VAL A 166 -1.04 5.10 -21.93
N LYS A 167 -1.84 5.32 -22.98
CA LYS A 167 -3.17 5.94 -22.85
C LYS A 167 -4.08 5.10 -21.94
N ASN A 168 -4.16 3.80 -22.18
CA ASN A 168 -5.00 2.90 -21.40
C ASN A 168 -4.56 2.85 -19.91
N ILE A 169 -3.25 2.80 -19.66
CA ILE A 169 -2.72 2.83 -18.28
C ILE A 169 -3.04 4.16 -17.61
N ASN A 170 -2.91 5.29 -18.33
CA ASN A 170 -3.26 6.60 -17.80
C ASN A 170 -4.73 6.70 -17.40
N GLU A 171 -5.63 6.30 -18.28
CA GLU A 171 -7.08 6.30 -18.03
C GLU A 171 -7.43 5.41 -16.83
N LYS A 172 -6.85 4.21 -16.76
CA LYS A 172 -7.04 3.29 -15.62
C LYS A 172 -6.55 3.90 -14.29
N LEU A 173 -5.38 4.55 -14.29
CA LEU A 173 -4.82 5.17 -13.10
C LEU A 173 -5.59 6.43 -12.68
N GLU A 174 -6.14 7.20 -13.62
CA GLU A 174 -6.97 8.36 -13.33
C GLU A 174 -8.27 7.94 -12.63
N VAL A 175 -8.96 6.92 -13.15
CA VAL A 175 -10.13 6.34 -12.51
C VAL A 175 -9.80 5.81 -11.10
N LYS A 176 -8.69 5.09 -10.95
CA LYS A 176 -8.24 4.61 -9.62
C LYS A 176 -7.98 5.77 -8.64
N ARG A 177 -7.38 6.86 -9.10
CA ARG A 177 -7.16 8.06 -8.27
C ARG A 177 -8.47 8.71 -7.83
N GLU A 178 -9.43 8.81 -8.74
CA GLU A 178 -10.75 9.36 -8.44
C GLU A 178 -11.46 8.52 -7.37
N ILE A 179 -11.50 7.21 -7.55
CA ILE A 179 -12.03 6.26 -6.56
C ILE A 179 -11.31 6.44 -5.22
N GLN A 180 -9.97 6.49 -5.21
CA GLN A 180 -9.19 6.64 -3.97
C GLN A 180 -9.49 7.96 -3.26
N THR A 181 -9.75 9.04 -3.99
CA THR A 181 -10.15 10.34 -3.43
C THR A 181 -11.51 10.24 -2.75
N MET A 182 -12.50 9.63 -3.43
CA MET A 182 -13.84 9.40 -2.86
C MET A 182 -13.80 8.52 -1.60
N VAL A 183 -13.05 7.44 -1.67
CA VAL A 183 -12.90 6.48 -0.54
C VAL A 183 -12.15 7.09 0.63
N THR A 184 -11.23 8.06 0.39
CA THR A 184 -10.47 8.70 1.48
C THR A 184 -11.40 9.44 2.47
N ALA A 185 -12.42 10.12 1.96
CA ALA A 185 -13.42 10.79 2.82
C ALA A 185 -14.18 9.75 3.66
N LYS A 186 -14.59 8.63 3.06
CA LYS A 186 -15.28 7.53 3.76
C LYS A 186 -14.36 6.83 4.78
N LYS A 187 -13.09 6.66 4.47
CA LYS A 187 -12.09 6.13 5.42
C LYS A 187 -11.94 7.03 6.66
N LEU A 188 -11.99 8.35 6.47
CA LEU A 188 -11.95 9.29 7.60
C LEU A 188 -13.22 9.19 8.46
N GLU A 189 -14.40 9.17 7.82
CA GLU A 189 -15.69 8.97 8.50
C GLU A 189 -15.70 7.67 9.31
N GLY A 190 -15.27 6.55 8.72
CA GLY A 190 -15.15 5.27 9.42
C GLY A 190 -14.18 5.29 10.59
N LYS A 191 -13.04 6.01 10.48
CA LYS A 191 -12.09 6.18 11.59
C LYS A 191 -12.73 6.95 12.76
N ILE A 192 -13.49 8.03 12.47
CA ILE A 192 -14.20 8.81 13.48
C ILE A 192 -15.26 7.95 14.17
N MET A 193 -16.08 7.22 13.40
CA MET A 193 -17.11 6.33 13.96
C MET A 193 -16.51 5.24 14.87
N ASN A 194 -15.39 4.66 14.47
CA ASN A 194 -14.70 3.67 15.30
C ASN A 194 -14.08 4.24 16.58
N LEU A 195 -13.81 5.54 16.62
CA LEU A 195 -13.26 6.19 17.80
C LEU A 195 -14.34 6.53 18.87
N ILE A 196 -15.60 6.67 18.46
CA ILE A 196 -16.71 7.05 19.35
C ILE A 196 -16.89 6.10 20.53
N PRO A 197 -17.01 4.73 20.35
CA PRO A 197 -17.24 3.85 21.48
C PRO A 197 -16.14 3.88 22.56
N PRO A 198 -14.84 3.81 22.24
CA PRO A 198 -13.79 3.96 23.23
C PRO A 198 -13.81 5.32 23.95
N LEU A 199 -14.10 6.41 23.22
CA LEU A 199 -14.20 7.75 23.79
C LEU A 199 -15.40 7.87 24.74
N MET A 200 -16.52 7.23 24.42
CA MET A 200 -17.69 7.20 25.33
C MET A 200 -17.37 6.47 26.62
N ILE A 201 -16.69 5.34 26.57
CA ILE A 201 -16.25 4.62 27.78
C ILE A 201 -15.29 5.49 28.60
N ALA A 202 -14.30 6.11 27.95
CA ALA A 202 -13.37 7.02 28.63
C ALA A 202 -14.09 8.22 29.27
N TYR A 203 -15.05 8.83 28.57
CA TYR A 203 -15.86 9.93 29.08
C TYR A 203 -16.66 9.51 30.29
N LEU A 204 -17.38 8.38 30.24
CA LEU A 204 -18.19 7.90 31.38
C LEU A 204 -17.31 7.60 32.60
N ARG A 205 -16.11 7.06 32.37
CA ARG A 205 -15.16 6.77 33.45
C ARG A 205 -14.67 8.04 34.16
N ILE A 206 -14.46 9.13 33.41
CA ILE A 206 -13.98 10.41 33.99
C ILE A 206 -15.14 11.21 34.59
N SER A 207 -16.26 11.28 33.88
CA SER A 207 -17.40 12.12 34.26
C SER A 207 -18.27 11.52 35.37
N SER A 208 -18.32 10.18 35.46
CA SER A 208 -19.17 9.49 36.44
C SER A 208 -18.41 8.31 37.05
N PRO A 209 -17.47 8.60 37.99
CA PRO A 209 -16.72 7.52 38.69
C PRO A 209 -17.69 6.58 39.41
N GLY A 210 -17.49 5.27 39.24
CA GLY A 210 -18.35 4.22 39.81
C GLY A 210 -19.50 3.74 38.91
N PHE A 211 -19.86 4.48 37.86
CA PHE A 211 -20.93 4.07 36.94
C PHE A 211 -20.64 2.75 36.22
N LEU A 212 -19.40 2.52 35.87
CA LEU A 212 -18.96 1.31 35.19
C LEU A 212 -18.48 0.17 36.12
N ASP A 213 -18.39 0.43 37.44
CA ASP A 213 -17.91 -0.58 38.42
C ASP A 213 -18.69 -1.90 38.39
N PRO A 214 -20.02 -1.93 38.23
CA PRO A 214 -20.78 -3.17 38.12
C PRO A 214 -20.41 -4.01 36.88
N LEU A 215 -19.87 -3.34 35.85
CA LEU A 215 -19.44 -4.01 34.61
C LEU A 215 -18.01 -4.57 34.70
N TYR A 216 -17.16 -4.01 35.55
CA TYR A 216 -15.75 -4.42 35.68
C TYR A 216 -15.51 -5.49 36.74
N HIS A 217 -16.25 -5.49 37.84
CA HIS A 217 -15.97 -6.31 39.00
C HIS A 217 -16.92 -7.51 39.18
N ASN A 218 -17.79 -7.78 38.19
CA ASN A 218 -18.71 -8.91 38.17
C ASN A 218 -18.48 -9.84 36.97
N LEU A 219 -18.63 -11.15 37.18
CA LEU A 219 -18.52 -12.14 36.10
C LEU A 219 -19.51 -11.87 34.94
N THR A 220 -20.74 -11.50 35.27
CA THR A 220 -21.75 -11.09 34.27
C THR A 220 -21.37 -9.82 33.54
N GLY A 221 -20.80 -8.83 34.23
CA GLY A 221 -20.31 -7.60 33.62
C GLY A 221 -19.13 -7.84 32.69
N MET A 222 -18.16 -8.68 33.08
CA MET A 222 -17.05 -9.08 32.20
C MET A 222 -17.51 -9.80 30.93
N LEU A 223 -18.54 -10.66 31.01
CA LEU A 223 -19.13 -11.31 29.85
C LEU A 223 -19.79 -10.29 28.91
N ILE A 224 -20.53 -9.34 29.46
CA ILE A 224 -21.15 -8.26 28.68
C ILE A 224 -20.08 -7.41 27.98
N MET A 225 -19.04 -7.00 28.71
CA MET A 225 -17.94 -6.20 28.14
C MET A 225 -17.16 -6.97 27.07
N SER A 226 -16.97 -8.27 27.25
CA SER A 226 -16.35 -9.14 26.23
C SER A 226 -17.21 -9.28 24.98
N ALA A 227 -18.54 -9.43 25.15
CA ALA A 227 -19.46 -9.46 24.02
C ALA A 227 -19.46 -8.12 23.26
N MET A 228 -19.51 -7.00 23.97
CA MET A 228 -19.42 -5.66 23.37
C MET A 228 -18.09 -5.43 22.63
N LEU A 229 -16.97 -5.86 23.21
CA LEU A 229 -15.67 -5.79 22.54
C LEU A 229 -15.65 -6.67 21.28
N GLY A 230 -16.23 -7.88 21.35
CA GLY A 230 -16.38 -8.75 20.18
C GLY A 230 -17.17 -8.11 19.06
N ILE A 231 -18.33 -7.51 19.36
CA ILE A 231 -19.16 -6.77 18.40
C ILE A 231 -18.38 -5.58 17.81
N TYR A 232 -17.66 -4.83 18.65
CA TYR A 232 -16.83 -3.72 18.20
C TYR A 232 -15.73 -4.15 17.23
N VAL A 233 -15.02 -5.24 17.55
CA VAL A 233 -13.97 -5.80 16.67
C VAL A 233 -14.56 -6.29 15.35
N LEU A 234 -15.71 -6.97 15.38
CA LEU A 234 -16.42 -7.41 14.17
C LEU A 234 -16.86 -6.21 13.31
N ALA A 235 -17.46 -5.20 13.92
CA ALA A 235 -17.87 -3.98 13.22
C ALA A 235 -16.66 -3.28 12.57
N TYR A 236 -15.53 -3.20 13.27
CA TYR A 236 -14.28 -2.66 12.74
C TYR A 236 -13.77 -3.47 11.55
N GLN A 237 -13.78 -4.81 11.63
CA GLN A 237 -13.32 -5.67 10.54
C GLN A 237 -14.21 -5.55 9.30
N ILE A 238 -15.54 -5.55 9.49
CA ILE A 238 -16.50 -5.39 8.39
C ILE A 238 -16.32 -4.01 7.73
N GLY A 239 -16.25 -2.95 8.53
CA GLY A 239 -16.02 -1.60 8.02
C GLY A 239 -14.72 -1.47 7.23
N LYS A 240 -13.64 -2.08 7.72
CA LYS A 240 -12.36 -2.14 7.00
C LYS A 240 -12.47 -2.92 5.70
N GLN A 241 -13.13 -4.07 5.70
CA GLN A 241 -13.29 -4.90 4.52
C GLN A 241 -14.09 -4.21 3.43
N ILE A 242 -15.17 -3.50 3.78
CA ILE A 242 -15.96 -2.70 2.83
C ILE A 242 -15.10 -1.61 2.19
N LEU A 243 -14.34 -0.87 3.00
CA LEU A 243 -13.49 0.22 2.52
C LEU A 243 -12.26 -0.26 1.70
N ASP A 244 -11.80 -1.49 1.91
CA ASP A 244 -10.69 -2.08 1.16
C ASP A 244 -11.16 -2.76 -0.15
N MET A 245 -12.47 -3.07 -0.31
CA MET A 245 -13.03 -3.64 -1.55
C MET A 245 -13.29 -2.58 -2.65
N GLU A 246 -13.38 -1.31 -2.29
CA GLU A 246 -13.65 -0.22 -3.23
C GLU A 246 -12.37 0.33 -3.92
N VAL A 247 -11.21 -0.26 -3.69
CA VAL A 247 -9.90 0.14 -4.23
C VAL A 247 -9.22 -1.02 -4.93
#